data_4c1e07d54d7117fff8f70ce1649d5f3f
#
_entry.id   4c1e07d54d7117fff8f70ce1649d5f3f
#
_cell.length_a   1.000
_cell.length_b   1.000
_cell.length_c   1.000
_cell.angle_alpha   90.00
_cell.angle_beta   90.00
_cell.angle_gamma   90.00
#
_symmetry.space_group_name_H-M   'P 1'
#
loop_
_entity.id
_entity.type
_entity.pdbx_description
1 polymer ?
#
loop_
_entity_poly.entity_id
_entity_poly.type
_entity_poly.pdbx_seq_one_letter_code
_entity_poly.pdbx_strand_id
1 'polypeptide(L)'
;MDILEIKDLEKLAKKRVPKMFFDYVNSGSWTETTYNENVSDYSKIKLRQRVAVDMTNRKLNTKLVDQDVSMPVAIAPTGLTGMQRADGEILAAQACEEFGIPYTLSTMSVCSIEEVAKHTKKPFWFQLYVMRDKKFMERLIERADKAGCSALVLTLDLQILGQRHKDIRNGLSTPPKFTPKHIYQMVTRPKWCFEMLQTKNRSFGNIVGHVDGVSDLRSLGSWTSEQFDPKLDWNEIEWIRKKWKKKLILKGILDSEDAIIASKTGADAIICLLYTSDAADDRMR
;
A
#
# COMPACT_ATOMS: atom_id res chain seq x y z
N MET A 1 28.48 2.44 1.50
CA MET A 1 27.62 2.01 2.63
C MET A 1 27.12 0.63 2.26
N ASP A 2 27.58 -0.35 2.96
CA ASP A 2 27.15 -1.72 2.74
C ASP A 2 25.72 -1.87 3.26
N ILE A 3 24.87 -2.54 2.49
CA ILE A 3 23.48 -2.76 2.83
C ILE A 3 23.40 -4.18 3.38
N LEU A 4 23.23 -4.29 4.69
CA LEU A 4 23.15 -5.57 5.40
C LEU A 4 21.74 -5.87 5.92
N GLU A 5 20.95 -4.84 6.15
CA GLU A 5 19.57 -4.93 6.65
C GLU A 5 18.66 -3.86 6.04
N ILE A 6 17.34 -4.02 6.20
CA ILE A 6 16.33 -3.06 5.67
C ILE A 6 16.52 -1.66 6.27
N LYS A 7 16.98 -1.53 7.51
CA LYS A 7 17.27 -0.23 8.13
C LYS A 7 18.36 0.56 7.40
N ASP A 8 19.27 -0.11 6.72
CA ASP A 8 20.28 0.57 5.91
C ASP A 8 19.67 1.17 4.65
N LEU A 9 18.67 0.49 4.08
CA LEU A 9 17.87 1.05 2.98
C LEU A 9 17.06 2.28 3.43
N GLU A 10 16.49 2.26 4.64
CA GLU A 10 15.80 3.42 5.22
C GLU A 10 16.73 4.62 5.33
N LYS A 11 17.94 4.43 5.88
CA LYS A 11 18.97 5.48 5.97
C LYS A 11 19.33 6.05 4.59
N LEU A 12 19.39 5.19 3.58
CA LEU A 12 19.67 5.59 2.21
C LEU A 12 18.50 6.36 1.60
N ALA A 13 17.27 5.88 1.79
CA ALA A 13 16.05 6.55 1.34
C ALA A 13 15.93 7.95 1.95
N LYS A 14 16.17 8.11 3.26
CA LYS A 14 16.16 9.41 3.95
C LYS A 14 17.12 10.43 3.32
N LYS A 15 18.24 9.99 2.75
CA LYS A 15 19.21 10.85 2.07
C LYS A 15 18.81 11.20 0.64
N ARG A 16 18.06 10.33 -0.04
CA ARG A 16 17.76 10.43 -1.48
C ARG A 16 16.39 11.02 -1.77
N VAL A 17 15.42 10.80 -0.89
CA VAL A 17 14.03 11.20 -1.08
C VAL A 17 13.77 12.56 -0.41
N PRO A 18 13.00 13.48 -1.01
CA PRO A 18 12.57 14.69 -0.32
C PRO A 18 11.84 14.36 0.98
N LYS A 19 12.12 15.13 2.03
CA LYS A 19 11.65 14.83 3.39
C LYS A 19 10.13 14.60 3.48
N MET A 20 9.34 15.39 2.76
CA MET A 20 7.88 15.26 2.77
C MET A 20 7.42 13.87 2.31
N PHE A 21 8.02 13.31 1.27
CA PHE A 21 7.67 11.99 0.76
C PHE A 21 8.28 10.86 1.61
N PHE A 22 9.49 11.06 2.14
CA PHE A 22 10.08 10.11 3.08
C PHE A 22 9.24 9.98 4.35
N ASP A 23 8.86 11.12 4.97
CA ASP A 23 8.06 11.14 6.19
C ASP A 23 6.66 10.53 5.96
N TYR A 24 6.10 10.65 4.74
CA TYR A 24 4.83 10.03 4.40
C TYR A 24 4.84 8.52 4.61
N VAL A 25 5.87 7.82 4.18
CA VAL A 25 5.96 6.35 4.38
C VAL A 25 6.51 5.99 5.76
N ASN A 26 7.24 6.90 6.42
CA ASN A 26 7.89 6.65 7.72
C ASN A 26 7.14 7.38 8.84
N SER A 27 5.82 7.21 8.90
CA SER A 27 4.98 7.78 9.94
C SER A 27 3.66 7.03 10.11
N GLY A 28 3.12 7.11 11.31
CA GLY A 28 1.76 6.74 11.68
C GLY A 28 0.93 7.95 12.08
N SER A 29 -0.28 7.72 12.56
CA SER A 29 -1.20 8.76 13.05
C SER A 29 -0.96 9.06 14.52
N TRP A 30 -1.40 10.24 14.96
CA TRP A 30 -1.40 10.68 16.36
C TRP A 30 -0.04 10.48 17.06
N THR A 31 0.01 9.66 18.11
CA THR A 31 1.20 9.36 18.91
C THR A 31 2.10 8.30 18.31
N GLU A 32 1.71 7.68 17.20
CA GLU A 32 2.43 6.59 16.54
C GLU A 32 2.62 5.34 17.46
N THR A 33 1.73 5.13 18.45
CA THR A 33 1.87 4.01 19.39
C THR A 33 1.79 2.67 18.66
N THR A 34 0.71 2.42 17.93
CA THR A 34 0.53 1.17 17.16
C THR A 34 1.58 1.02 16.06
N TYR A 35 1.97 2.12 15.41
CA TYR A 35 3.07 2.11 14.44
C TYR A 35 4.37 1.58 15.06
N ASN A 36 4.72 2.01 16.27
CA ASN A 36 5.91 1.55 16.98
C ASN A 36 5.75 0.11 17.48
N GLU A 37 4.56 -0.27 17.96
CA GLU A 37 4.26 -1.63 18.43
C GLU A 37 4.38 -2.66 17.32
N ASN A 38 4.07 -2.34 16.09
CA ASN A 38 4.26 -3.21 14.92
C ASN A 38 5.71 -3.71 14.76
N VAL A 39 6.69 -2.98 15.30
CA VAL A 39 8.09 -3.41 15.31
C VAL A 39 8.48 -4.01 16.65
N SER A 40 8.12 -3.35 17.76
CA SER A 40 8.53 -3.77 19.10
C SER A 40 7.92 -5.10 19.54
N ASP A 41 6.71 -5.42 19.09
CA ASP A 41 6.01 -6.64 19.46
C ASP A 41 6.69 -7.91 18.92
N TYR A 42 7.36 -7.81 17.77
CA TYR A 42 8.17 -8.92 17.28
C TYR A 42 9.27 -9.31 18.27
N SER A 43 9.81 -8.38 19.06
CA SER A 43 10.80 -8.67 20.09
C SER A 43 10.27 -9.52 21.24
N LYS A 44 8.95 -9.54 21.44
CA LYS A 44 8.26 -10.36 22.47
C LYS A 44 8.13 -11.83 22.05
N ILE A 45 8.19 -12.10 20.73
CA ILE A 45 8.10 -13.46 20.19
C ILE A 45 9.48 -14.11 20.25
N LYS A 46 9.58 -15.23 20.97
CA LYS A 46 10.83 -15.96 21.12
C LYS A 46 10.75 -17.30 20.38
N LEU A 47 11.77 -17.59 19.60
CA LEU A 47 11.90 -18.86 18.92
C LEU A 47 12.55 -19.89 19.86
N ARG A 48 11.94 -21.07 19.99
CA ARG A 48 12.54 -22.19 20.70
C ARG A 48 13.56 -22.87 19.78
N GLN A 49 14.83 -22.60 20.02
CA GLN A 49 15.91 -23.23 19.26
C GLN A 49 16.01 -24.73 19.59
N ARG A 50 16.25 -25.55 18.58
CA ARG A 50 16.62 -26.94 18.72
C ARG A 50 18.00 -27.16 18.10
N VAL A 51 18.77 -28.04 18.72
CA VAL A 51 20.14 -28.39 18.28
C VAL A 51 20.15 -29.77 17.62
N ALA A 52 21.20 -30.09 16.88
CA ALA A 52 21.42 -31.37 16.24
C ALA A 52 20.29 -31.78 15.29
N VAL A 53 19.70 -30.81 14.59
CA VAL A 53 18.69 -31.04 13.54
C VAL A 53 19.35 -30.87 12.18
N ASP A 54 19.18 -31.85 11.29
CA ASP A 54 19.64 -31.72 9.91
C ASP A 54 18.89 -30.60 9.19
N MET A 55 19.62 -29.58 8.73
CA MET A 55 19.10 -28.39 8.06
C MET A 55 19.44 -28.35 6.55
N THR A 56 19.94 -29.43 5.98
CA THR A 56 20.38 -29.47 4.57
C THR A 56 19.23 -29.23 3.59
N ASN A 57 18.03 -29.71 3.92
CA ASN A 57 16.84 -29.64 3.04
C ASN A 57 15.83 -28.55 3.44
N ARG A 58 16.28 -27.50 4.16
CA ARG A 58 15.38 -26.40 4.50
C ARG A 58 14.91 -25.67 3.25
N LYS A 59 13.60 -25.34 3.21
CA LYS A 59 12.96 -24.65 2.10
C LYS A 59 12.14 -23.49 2.65
N LEU A 60 12.10 -22.37 1.91
CA LEU A 60 11.26 -21.21 2.20
C LEU A 60 10.07 -21.13 1.26
N ASN A 61 10.13 -21.79 0.10
CA ASN A 61 9.05 -21.77 -0.88
C ASN A 61 7.76 -22.38 -0.30
N THR A 62 6.66 -21.73 -0.59
CA THR A 62 5.32 -22.11 -0.11
C THR A 62 4.24 -21.58 -1.07
N LYS A 63 2.99 -21.65 -0.65
CA LYS A 63 1.87 -21.00 -1.34
C LYS A 63 1.29 -19.88 -0.50
N LEU A 64 1.08 -18.71 -1.11
CA LEU A 64 0.29 -17.61 -0.57
C LEU A 64 -0.92 -17.38 -1.49
N VAL A 65 -2.13 -17.53 -0.95
CA VAL A 65 -3.39 -17.36 -1.68
C VAL A 65 -3.38 -18.12 -3.02
N ASP A 66 -2.99 -19.41 -2.95
CA ASP A 66 -2.81 -20.37 -4.05
C ASP A 66 -1.72 -20.01 -5.09
N GLN A 67 -0.93 -18.98 -4.85
CA GLN A 67 0.20 -18.60 -5.68
C GLN A 67 1.49 -19.19 -5.11
N ASP A 68 2.28 -19.88 -5.94
CA ASP A 68 3.60 -20.38 -5.56
C ASP A 68 4.57 -19.20 -5.34
N VAL A 69 5.24 -19.19 -4.20
CA VAL A 69 6.14 -18.10 -3.80
C VAL A 69 7.48 -18.64 -3.31
N SER A 70 8.54 -17.87 -3.51
CA SER A 70 9.90 -18.24 -3.06
C SER A 70 10.06 -18.24 -1.54
N MET A 71 9.25 -17.42 -0.84
CA MET A 71 9.19 -17.35 0.62
C MET A 71 7.84 -16.75 1.05
N PRO A 72 7.39 -16.98 2.31
CA PRO A 72 6.07 -16.54 2.79
C PRO A 72 6.00 -15.03 3.08
N VAL A 73 6.28 -14.19 2.08
CA VAL A 73 6.27 -12.73 2.16
C VAL A 73 5.57 -12.17 0.93
N ALA A 74 4.83 -11.09 1.11
CA ALA A 74 4.28 -10.25 0.05
C ALA A 74 4.59 -8.78 0.34
N ILE A 75 4.77 -7.98 -0.71
CA ILE A 75 4.95 -6.52 -0.54
C ILE A 75 3.59 -5.88 -0.36
N ALA A 76 3.45 -5.16 0.76
CA ALA A 76 2.23 -4.45 1.14
C ALA A 76 1.93 -3.28 0.17
N PRO A 77 0.63 -2.93 -0.01
CA PRO A 77 0.27 -1.78 -0.82
C PRO A 77 0.72 -0.49 -0.16
N THR A 78 1.52 0.29 -0.88
CA THR A 78 2.01 1.60 -0.43
C THR A 78 1.59 2.67 -1.42
N GLY A 79 0.88 3.68 -0.94
CA GLY A 79 0.54 4.85 -1.75
C GLY A 79 1.77 5.69 -2.06
N LEU A 80 1.72 6.45 -3.16
CA LEU A 80 2.77 7.41 -3.54
C LEU A 80 4.19 6.83 -3.65
N THR A 81 4.35 5.53 -3.94
CA THR A 81 5.69 4.92 -4.10
C THR A 81 6.45 5.59 -5.26
N GLY A 82 5.75 5.98 -6.33
CA GLY A 82 6.33 6.74 -7.44
C GLY A 82 6.88 8.12 -7.04
N MET A 83 6.44 8.68 -5.91
CA MET A 83 7.02 9.91 -5.36
C MET A 83 8.27 9.65 -4.50
N GLN A 84 8.48 8.43 -4.03
CA GLN A 84 9.73 8.01 -3.38
C GLN A 84 10.84 7.83 -4.42
N ARG A 85 10.48 7.21 -5.53
CA ARG A 85 11.32 6.93 -6.67
C ARG A 85 10.47 6.99 -7.95
N ALA A 86 10.94 7.68 -8.99
CA ALA A 86 10.26 7.68 -10.27
C ALA A 86 9.96 6.23 -10.72
N ASP A 87 8.72 5.97 -11.13
CA ASP A 87 8.21 4.65 -11.51
C ASP A 87 8.37 3.57 -10.42
N GLY A 88 8.35 3.99 -9.15
CA GLY A 88 8.65 3.13 -8.00
C GLY A 88 7.76 1.90 -7.89
N GLU A 89 6.47 2.01 -8.22
CA GLU A 89 5.54 0.88 -8.22
C GLU A 89 5.91 -0.16 -9.29
N ILE A 90 6.32 0.29 -10.47
CA ILE A 90 6.77 -0.59 -11.56
C ILE A 90 8.05 -1.32 -11.13
N LEU A 91 9.03 -0.58 -10.62
CA LEU A 91 10.30 -1.14 -10.15
C LEU A 91 10.10 -2.15 -9.01
N ALA A 92 9.18 -1.85 -8.06
CA ALA A 92 8.85 -2.75 -6.98
C ALA A 92 8.18 -4.04 -7.49
N ALA A 93 7.24 -3.90 -8.44
CA ALA A 93 6.56 -5.05 -9.04
C ALA A 93 7.53 -5.96 -9.80
N GLN A 94 8.46 -5.39 -10.57
CA GLN A 94 9.51 -6.13 -11.27
C GLN A 94 10.46 -6.86 -10.31
N ALA A 95 10.89 -6.20 -9.23
CA ALA A 95 11.72 -6.81 -8.21
C ALA A 95 11.00 -7.99 -7.51
N CYS A 96 9.72 -7.83 -7.21
CA CYS A 96 8.90 -8.91 -6.64
C CYS A 96 8.74 -10.08 -7.62
N GLU A 97 8.54 -9.79 -8.90
CA GLU A 97 8.46 -10.80 -9.96
C GLU A 97 9.75 -11.60 -10.08
N GLU A 98 10.91 -10.92 -10.07
CA GLU A 98 12.22 -11.54 -10.13
C GLU A 98 12.49 -12.40 -8.88
N PHE A 99 12.17 -11.89 -7.70
CA PHE A 99 12.36 -12.61 -6.44
C PHE A 99 11.35 -13.75 -6.23
N GLY A 100 10.21 -13.71 -6.93
CA GLY A 100 9.15 -14.72 -6.82
C GLY A 100 8.23 -14.56 -5.62
N ILE A 101 7.89 -13.31 -5.27
CA ILE A 101 6.90 -12.96 -4.22
C ILE A 101 5.80 -12.07 -4.78
N PRO A 102 4.60 -12.04 -4.17
CA PRO A 102 3.53 -11.16 -4.60
C PRO A 102 3.84 -9.67 -4.35
N TYR A 103 3.50 -8.84 -5.32
CA TYR A 103 3.44 -7.39 -5.19
C TYR A 103 1.99 -6.93 -5.08
N THR A 104 1.69 -5.99 -4.20
CA THR A 104 0.37 -5.38 -4.08
C THR A 104 0.41 -3.92 -4.52
N LEU A 105 -0.27 -3.59 -5.60
CA LEU A 105 -0.42 -2.22 -6.08
C LEU A 105 -1.53 -1.50 -5.31
N SER A 106 -1.25 -0.31 -4.81
CA SER A 106 -2.26 0.52 -4.10
C SER A 106 -3.22 1.23 -5.06
N THR A 107 -4.47 1.44 -4.67
CA THR A 107 -5.36 2.41 -5.33
C THR A 107 -4.73 3.80 -5.42
N MET A 108 -3.99 4.20 -4.38
CA MET A 108 -3.31 5.50 -4.29
C MET A 108 -1.88 5.48 -4.85
N SER A 109 -1.62 4.64 -5.84
CA SER A 109 -0.33 4.58 -6.53
C SER A 109 -0.19 5.71 -7.57
N VAL A 110 1.06 6.06 -7.84
CA VAL A 110 1.42 7.02 -8.89
C VAL A 110 1.37 6.36 -10.26
N CYS A 111 1.89 5.14 -10.38
CA CYS A 111 1.73 4.33 -11.58
C CYS A 111 0.33 3.70 -11.62
N SER A 112 -0.33 3.70 -12.76
CA SER A 112 -1.63 3.05 -12.93
C SER A 112 -1.53 1.52 -12.96
N ILE A 113 -2.68 0.86 -12.80
CA ILE A 113 -2.80 -0.60 -12.94
C ILE A 113 -2.22 -1.06 -14.28
N GLU A 114 -2.58 -0.35 -15.36
CA GLU A 114 -2.18 -0.67 -16.73
C GLU A 114 -0.67 -0.48 -16.94
N GLU A 115 -0.10 0.58 -16.37
CA GLU A 115 1.34 0.82 -16.48
C GLU A 115 2.14 -0.25 -15.75
N VAL A 116 1.72 -0.70 -14.57
CA VAL A 116 2.37 -1.81 -13.87
C VAL A 116 2.22 -3.11 -14.67
N ALA A 117 1.01 -3.44 -15.14
CA ALA A 117 0.75 -4.64 -15.93
C ALA A 117 1.56 -4.70 -17.24
N LYS A 118 1.77 -3.55 -17.89
CA LYS A 118 2.59 -3.45 -19.10
C LYS A 118 4.07 -3.79 -18.87
N HIS A 119 4.57 -3.56 -17.66
CA HIS A 119 5.99 -3.73 -17.33
C HIS A 119 6.30 -4.98 -16.51
N THR A 120 5.27 -5.81 -16.20
CA THR A 120 5.41 -7.09 -15.51
C THR A 120 4.89 -8.24 -16.37
N LYS A 121 5.42 -9.44 -16.19
CA LYS A 121 4.99 -10.67 -16.90
C LYS A 121 4.09 -11.53 -16.04
N LYS A 122 4.26 -11.47 -14.70
CA LYS A 122 3.46 -12.22 -13.75
C LYS A 122 2.34 -11.35 -13.19
N PRO A 123 1.19 -11.95 -12.82
CA PRO A 123 0.12 -11.23 -12.18
C PRO A 123 0.54 -10.68 -10.81
N PHE A 124 0.00 -9.53 -10.45
CA PHE A 124 0.17 -8.91 -9.15
C PHE A 124 -1.18 -8.74 -8.45
N TRP A 125 -1.19 -8.35 -7.18
CA TRP A 125 -2.40 -8.05 -6.42
C TRP A 125 -2.74 -6.58 -6.54
N PHE A 126 -4.02 -6.25 -6.52
CA PHE A 126 -4.48 -4.85 -6.50
C PHE A 126 -5.23 -4.58 -5.20
N GLN A 127 -4.83 -3.52 -4.49
CA GLN A 127 -5.51 -3.08 -3.28
C GLN A 127 -6.56 -2.04 -3.60
N LEU A 128 -7.79 -2.29 -3.14
CA LEU A 128 -8.96 -1.44 -3.30
C LEU A 128 -9.38 -0.84 -1.96
N TYR A 129 -9.60 0.48 -1.94
CA TYR A 129 -10.33 1.12 -0.86
C TYR A 129 -11.83 1.08 -1.16
N VAL A 130 -12.66 0.92 -0.11
CA VAL A 130 -14.10 1.09 -0.24
C VAL A 130 -14.40 2.58 -0.25
N MET A 131 -15.04 3.04 -1.32
CA MET A 131 -15.33 4.44 -1.58
C MET A 131 -16.82 4.64 -1.81
N ARG A 132 -17.31 5.87 -1.59
CA ARG A 132 -18.72 6.23 -1.84
C ARG A 132 -19.10 6.12 -3.30
N ASP A 133 -18.19 6.45 -4.22
CA ASP A 133 -18.43 6.31 -5.67
C ASP A 133 -18.31 4.84 -6.09
N LYS A 134 -19.44 4.13 -6.02
CA LYS A 134 -19.53 2.72 -6.43
C LYS A 134 -19.20 2.50 -7.92
N LYS A 135 -19.55 3.45 -8.79
CA LYS A 135 -19.22 3.34 -10.22
C LYS A 135 -17.72 3.43 -10.45
N PHE A 136 -17.04 4.27 -9.69
CA PHE A 136 -15.58 4.34 -9.75
C PHE A 136 -14.94 3.05 -9.23
N MET A 137 -15.43 2.49 -8.12
CA MET A 137 -14.97 1.18 -7.62
C MET A 137 -15.20 0.07 -8.65
N GLU A 138 -16.36 0.02 -9.31
CA GLU A 138 -16.62 -0.95 -10.38
C GLU A 138 -15.59 -0.84 -11.50
N ARG A 139 -15.31 0.38 -11.96
CA ARG A 139 -14.28 0.61 -12.99
C ARG A 139 -12.89 0.15 -12.54
N LEU A 140 -12.52 0.39 -11.28
CA LEU A 140 -11.24 -0.10 -10.73
C LEU A 140 -11.17 -1.63 -10.71
N ILE A 141 -12.25 -2.30 -10.29
CA ILE A 141 -12.34 -3.76 -10.28
C ILE A 141 -12.22 -4.32 -11.70
N GLU A 142 -12.92 -3.73 -12.67
CA GLU A 142 -12.84 -4.14 -14.07
C GLU A 142 -11.43 -3.92 -14.66
N ARG A 143 -10.79 -2.80 -14.35
CA ARG A 143 -9.42 -2.49 -14.78
C ARG A 143 -8.42 -3.50 -14.20
N ALA A 144 -8.54 -3.81 -12.91
CA ALA A 144 -7.71 -4.81 -12.25
C ALA A 144 -7.91 -6.22 -12.86
N ASP A 145 -9.14 -6.56 -13.20
CA ASP A 145 -9.44 -7.85 -13.85
C ASP A 145 -8.86 -7.92 -15.27
N LYS A 146 -9.05 -6.89 -16.09
CA LYS A 146 -8.48 -6.76 -17.45
C LYS A 146 -6.97 -6.74 -17.45
N ALA A 147 -6.34 -6.14 -16.45
CA ALA A 147 -4.89 -6.11 -16.27
C ALA A 147 -4.31 -7.45 -15.79
N GLY A 148 -5.16 -8.44 -15.50
CA GLY A 148 -4.72 -9.76 -15.09
C GLY A 148 -4.32 -9.87 -13.62
N CYS A 149 -4.72 -8.95 -12.76
CA CYS A 149 -4.47 -9.06 -11.32
C CYS A 149 -5.00 -10.40 -10.78
N SER A 150 -4.19 -11.10 -9.96
CA SER A 150 -4.55 -12.40 -9.41
C SER A 150 -5.39 -12.34 -8.15
N ALA A 151 -5.27 -11.27 -7.39
CA ALA A 151 -6.06 -11.03 -6.18
C ALA A 151 -6.47 -9.57 -6.03
N LEU A 152 -7.62 -9.37 -5.39
CA LEU A 152 -8.08 -8.07 -4.90
C LEU A 152 -7.88 -8.02 -3.39
N VAL A 153 -7.15 -7.03 -2.90
CA VAL A 153 -6.92 -6.76 -1.48
C VAL A 153 -7.83 -5.63 -1.03
N LEU A 154 -8.91 -5.97 -0.37
CA LEU A 154 -9.91 -5.00 0.07
C LEU A 154 -9.55 -4.45 1.44
N THR A 155 -9.31 -3.14 1.52
CA THR A 155 -8.94 -2.45 2.76
C THR A 155 -10.19 -1.98 3.51
N LEU A 156 -10.35 -2.41 4.77
CA LEU A 156 -11.55 -2.21 5.58
C LEU A 156 -11.34 -1.26 6.77
N ASP A 157 -10.10 -0.91 7.07
CA ASP A 157 -9.68 -0.17 8.28
C ASP A 157 -9.51 1.34 8.04
N LEU A 158 -10.05 1.89 6.94
CA LEU A 158 -9.97 3.31 6.58
C LEU A 158 -11.37 3.94 6.38
N GLN A 159 -12.27 3.76 7.35
CA GLN A 159 -13.56 4.46 7.36
C GLN A 159 -13.40 5.94 7.76
N ILE A 160 -12.44 6.23 8.61
CA ILE A 160 -12.10 7.57 9.12
C ILE A 160 -10.60 7.77 8.95
N LEU A 161 -10.22 8.94 8.44
CA LEU A 161 -8.81 9.30 8.28
C LEU A 161 -8.21 9.75 9.60
N GLY A 162 -7.13 9.11 10.03
CA GLY A 162 -6.35 9.54 11.18
C GLY A 162 -5.51 10.79 10.91
N GLN A 163 -5.17 11.52 11.95
CA GLN A 163 -4.30 12.69 11.85
C GLN A 163 -2.83 12.27 11.79
N ARG A 164 -2.24 12.34 10.61
CA ARG A 164 -0.82 12.11 10.40
C ARG A 164 -0.05 13.42 10.58
N HIS A 165 0.45 13.64 11.79
CA HIS A 165 1.08 14.90 12.17
C HIS A 165 2.30 15.28 11.32
N LYS A 166 3.10 14.28 10.88
CA LYS A 166 4.26 14.52 10.01
C LYS A 166 3.83 15.04 8.64
N ASP A 167 2.75 14.50 8.07
CA ASP A 167 2.23 14.92 6.78
C ASP A 167 1.69 16.36 6.85
N ILE A 168 0.94 16.67 7.91
CA ILE A 168 0.45 18.05 8.15
C ILE A 168 1.62 19.03 8.27
N ARG A 169 2.65 18.70 9.07
CA ARG A 169 3.85 19.55 9.24
C ARG A 169 4.68 19.70 7.96
N ASN A 170 4.61 18.70 7.08
CA ASN A 170 5.28 18.73 5.80
C ASN A 170 4.42 19.32 4.67
N GLY A 171 3.20 19.81 4.96
CA GLY A 171 2.33 20.41 3.97
C GLY A 171 1.81 19.42 2.91
N LEU A 172 1.86 18.12 3.17
CA LEU A 172 1.18 17.08 2.40
C LEU A 172 -0.33 17.03 2.71
N SER A 173 -0.89 18.18 3.09
CA SER A 173 -2.34 18.35 3.16
C SER A 173 -2.93 18.35 1.75
N THR A 174 -4.18 18.06 1.66
CA THR A 174 -4.93 18.13 0.41
C THR A 174 -5.73 19.43 0.32
N PRO A 175 -5.40 20.32 -0.62
CA PRO A 175 -4.33 20.26 -1.62
C PRO A 175 -2.93 20.52 -1.02
N PRO A 176 -1.86 19.95 -1.60
CA PRO A 176 -0.51 20.15 -1.10
C PRO A 176 -0.10 21.63 -1.24
N LYS A 177 0.44 22.18 -0.15
CA LYS A 177 0.94 23.55 -0.13
C LYS A 177 2.44 23.54 -0.39
N PHE A 178 2.86 23.93 -1.59
CA PHE A 178 4.28 24.08 -1.92
C PHE A 178 4.81 25.38 -1.28
N THR A 179 5.79 25.21 -0.42
CA THR A 179 6.50 26.32 0.25
C THR A 179 7.93 26.39 -0.24
N PRO A 180 8.65 27.50 -0.06
CA PRO A 180 10.08 27.61 -0.38
C PRO A 180 10.92 26.49 0.26
N LYS A 181 10.52 26.02 1.44
CA LYS A 181 11.14 24.86 2.12
C LYS A 181 11.03 23.57 1.30
N HIS A 182 9.90 23.34 0.65
CA HIS A 182 9.71 22.15 -0.21
C HIS A 182 10.58 22.25 -1.47
N ILE A 183 10.67 23.41 -2.08
CA ILE A 183 11.57 23.66 -3.22
C ILE A 183 13.01 23.36 -2.82
N TYR A 184 13.47 23.87 -1.68
CA TYR A 184 14.81 23.57 -1.15
C TYR A 184 15.02 22.06 -0.95
N GLN A 185 14.05 21.35 -0.37
CA GLN A 185 14.14 19.90 -0.17
C GLN A 185 14.25 19.13 -1.49
N MET A 186 13.55 19.56 -2.53
CA MET A 186 13.63 18.94 -3.85
C MET A 186 14.97 19.24 -4.53
N VAL A 187 15.39 20.50 -4.57
CA VAL A 187 16.65 20.92 -5.21
C VAL A 187 17.87 20.25 -4.57
N THR A 188 17.83 20.01 -3.26
CA THR A 188 18.91 19.28 -2.55
C THR A 188 18.90 17.77 -2.83
N ARG A 189 18.02 17.28 -3.70
CA ARG A 189 17.92 15.88 -4.14
C ARG A 189 17.99 15.80 -5.68
N PRO A 190 19.11 16.19 -6.30
CA PRO A 190 19.20 16.38 -7.77
C PRO A 190 18.88 15.10 -8.55
N LYS A 191 19.30 13.94 -8.05
CA LYS A 191 18.98 12.66 -8.67
C LYS A 191 17.48 12.39 -8.68
N TRP A 192 16.78 12.63 -7.58
CA TRP A 192 15.32 12.51 -7.48
C TRP A 192 14.63 13.47 -8.46
N CYS A 193 15.05 14.75 -8.50
CA CYS A 193 14.49 15.72 -9.44
C CYS A 193 14.66 15.27 -10.90
N PHE A 194 15.85 14.82 -11.26
CA PHE A 194 16.14 14.37 -12.62
C PHE A 194 15.26 13.18 -13.03
N GLU A 195 15.13 12.17 -12.16
CA GLU A 195 14.29 10.99 -12.38
C GLU A 195 12.80 11.38 -12.50
N MET A 196 12.32 12.29 -11.65
CA MET A 196 10.95 12.79 -11.71
C MET A 196 10.66 13.63 -12.96
N LEU A 197 11.66 14.26 -13.56
CA LEU A 197 11.52 14.97 -14.84
C LEU A 197 11.44 14.01 -16.04
N GLN A 198 11.96 12.80 -15.92
CA GLN A 198 11.95 11.80 -16.99
C GLN A 198 10.69 10.94 -17.01
N THR A 199 10.09 10.69 -15.87
CA THR A 199 8.87 9.87 -15.80
C THR A 199 7.63 10.61 -16.28
N LYS A 200 6.67 9.87 -16.84
CA LYS A 200 5.30 10.33 -17.12
C LYS A 200 4.41 10.28 -15.89
N ASN A 201 4.75 9.42 -14.93
CA ASN A 201 3.95 9.11 -13.75
C ASN A 201 4.25 10.14 -12.65
N ARG A 202 3.39 11.16 -12.51
CA ARG A 202 3.58 12.28 -11.57
C ARG A 202 2.33 12.61 -10.75
N SER A 203 1.28 11.83 -10.88
CA SER A 203 0.02 11.99 -10.15
C SER A 203 -0.60 10.61 -9.87
N PHE A 204 -1.72 10.55 -9.18
CA PHE A 204 -2.40 9.28 -8.88
C PHE A 204 -2.97 8.65 -10.16
N GLY A 205 -2.23 7.71 -10.75
CA GLY A 205 -2.52 7.12 -12.05
C GLY A 205 -3.82 6.31 -12.13
N ASN A 206 -4.36 5.89 -10.99
CA ASN A 206 -5.63 5.17 -10.96
C ASN A 206 -6.85 6.10 -10.81
N ILE A 207 -6.65 7.37 -10.44
CA ILE A 207 -7.72 8.32 -10.11
C ILE A 207 -7.81 9.44 -11.14
N VAL A 208 -6.68 10.14 -11.38
CA VAL A 208 -6.67 11.28 -12.30
C VAL A 208 -6.98 10.82 -13.71
N GLY A 209 -7.96 11.49 -14.35
CA GLY A 209 -8.46 11.10 -15.68
C GLY A 209 -9.46 9.94 -15.68
N HIS A 210 -9.78 9.37 -14.52
CA HIS A 210 -10.75 8.27 -14.36
C HIS A 210 -11.97 8.67 -13.51
N VAL A 211 -11.95 9.87 -12.94
CA VAL A 211 -13.03 10.42 -12.12
C VAL A 211 -13.43 11.78 -12.68
N ASP A 212 -14.74 12.00 -12.82
CA ASP A 212 -15.25 13.27 -13.30
C ASP A 212 -14.90 14.42 -12.33
N GLY A 213 -14.42 15.54 -12.87
CA GLY A 213 -14.05 16.72 -12.10
C GLY A 213 -12.68 16.62 -11.37
N VAL A 214 -11.94 15.50 -11.52
CA VAL A 214 -10.61 15.33 -10.95
C VAL A 214 -9.56 15.40 -12.07
N SER A 215 -9.02 16.60 -12.30
CA SER A 215 -8.00 16.85 -13.32
C SER A 215 -6.63 17.24 -12.76
N ASP A 216 -6.57 17.68 -11.50
CA ASP A 216 -5.37 18.16 -10.86
C ASP A 216 -5.28 17.73 -9.37
N LEU A 217 -4.16 18.08 -8.74
CA LEU A 217 -3.91 17.76 -7.32
C LEU A 217 -4.86 18.47 -6.34
N ARG A 218 -5.50 19.57 -6.75
CA ARG A 218 -6.43 20.29 -5.87
C ARG A 218 -7.79 19.61 -5.85
N SER A 219 -8.34 19.36 -7.03
CA SER A 219 -9.61 18.62 -7.19
C SER A 219 -9.50 17.20 -6.63
N LEU A 220 -8.35 16.54 -6.82
CA LEU A 220 -8.07 15.25 -6.23
C LEU A 220 -8.18 15.25 -4.70
N GLY A 221 -7.69 16.30 -4.07
CA GLY A 221 -7.68 16.38 -2.61
C GLY A 221 -9.04 16.48 -1.98
N SER A 222 -9.84 17.37 -2.49
CA SER A 222 -11.23 17.50 -2.05
C SER A 222 -11.98 16.18 -2.27
N TRP A 223 -11.83 15.61 -3.47
CA TRP A 223 -12.47 14.36 -3.81
C TRP A 223 -12.04 13.21 -2.88
N THR A 224 -10.74 13.02 -2.65
CA THR A 224 -10.24 11.92 -1.80
C THR A 224 -10.79 11.99 -0.38
N SER A 225 -10.84 13.18 0.22
CA SER A 225 -11.34 13.35 1.59
C SER A 225 -12.83 13.04 1.74
N GLU A 226 -13.59 13.16 0.64
CA GLU A 226 -15.03 12.90 0.61
C GLU A 226 -15.37 11.42 0.29
N GLN A 227 -14.41 10.67 -0.26
CA GLN A 227 -14.67 9.32 -0.77
C GLN A 227 -14.64 8.23 0.28
N PHE A 228 -13.91 8.42 1.39
CA PHE A 228 -13.94 7.41 2.45
C PHE A 228 -15.35 7.30 3.03
N ASP A 229 -15.89 6.08 3.04
CA ASP A 229 -17.26 5.84 3.44
C ASP A 229 -17.34 5.34 4.90
N PRO A 230 -17.83 6.17 5.83
CA PRO A 230 -18.02 5.75 7.22
C PRO A 230 -19.13 4.69 7.37
N LYS A 231 -19.93 4.47 6.33
CA LYS A 231 -21.02 3.48 6.32
C LYS A 231 -20.58 2.10 5.83
N LEU A 232 -19.27 1.91 5.58
CA LEU A 232 -18.74 0.61 5.16
C LEU A 232 -19.19 -0.48 6.14
N ASP A 233 -19.88 -1.49 5.61
CA ASP A 233 -20.34 -2.67 6.33
C ASP A 233 -20.07 -3.97 5.55
N TRP A 234 -20.47 -5.10 6.11
CA TRP A 234 -20.25 -6.42 5.50
C TRP A 234 -21.03 -6.63 4.19
N ASN A 235 -22.13 -5.88 3.94
CA ASN A 235 -22.89 -5.97 2.69
C ASN A 235 -22.07 -5.42 1.51
N GLU A 236 -21.23 -4.41 1.74
CA GLU A 236 -20.33 -3.89 0.71
C GLU A 236 -19.30 -4.94 0.29
N ILE A 237 -18.84 -5.77 1.22
CA ILE A 237 -17.89 -6.86 0.93
C ILE A 237 -18.56 -7.91 0.05
N GLU A 238 -19.82 -8.29 0.35
CA GLU A 238 -20.58 -9.20 -0.50
C GLU A 238 -20.80 -8.65 -1.91
N TRP A 239 -21.10 -7.35 -2.02
CA TRP A 239 -21.25 -6.68 -3.30
C TRP A 239 -19.95 -6.74 -4.12
N ILE A 240 -18.80 -6.46 -3.50
CA ILE A 240 -17.49 -6.54 -4.15
C ILE A 240 -17.18 -8.00 -4.52
N ARG A 241 -17.46 -8.97 -3.64
CA ARG A 241 -17.29 -10.40 -3.95
C ARG A 241 -18.08 -10.84 -5.16
N LYS A 242 -19.30 -10.32 -5.34
CA LYS A 242 -20.12 -10.59 -6.54
C LYS A 242 -19.48 -10.06 -7.82
N LYS A 243 -18.77 -8.95 -7.76
CA LYS A 243 -18.09 -8.34 -8.91
C LYS A 243 -16.72 -8.97 -9.20
N TRP A 244 -15.95 -9.27 -8.18
CA TRP A 244 -14.62 -9.88 -8.30
C TRP A 244 -14.68 -11.40 -8.17
N LYS A 245 -14.27 -12.15 -9.20
CA LYS A 245 -14.40 -13.61 -9.25
C LYS A 245 -13.10 -14.39 -8.92
N LYS A 246 -11.97 -13.68 -8.86
CA LYS A 246 -10.68 -14.27 -8.49
C LYS A 246 -10.47 -14.19 -6.96
N LYS A 247 -9.24 -14.30 -6.50
CA LYS A 247 -8.91 -14.29 -5.06
C LYS A 247 -9.24 -12.96 -4.40
N LEU A 248 -9.92 -13.00 -3.27
CA LEU A 248 -10.29 -11.85 -2.47
C LEU A 248 -9.61 -11.93 -1.10
N ILE A 249 -8.88 -10.90 -0.73
CA ILE A 249 -8.18 -10.78 0.55
C ILE A 249 -8.79 -9.61 1.31
N LEU A 250 -9.25 -9.83 2.53
CA LEU A 250 -9.76 -8.76 3.40
C LEU A 250 -8.63 -8.26 4.31
N LYS A 251 -8.35 -6.96 4.24
CA LYS A 251 -7.24 -6.33 4.95
C LYS A 251 -7.73 -5.35 5.99
N GLY A 252 -7.13 -5.41 7.19
CA GLY A 252 -7.50 -4.57 8.33
C GLY A 252 -8.36 -5.29 9.37
N ILE A 253 -8.40 -6.62 9.34
CA ILE A 253 -9.11 -7.44 10.33
C ILE A 253 -8.23 -7.61 11.56
N LEU A 254 -8.58 -6.97 12.67
CA LEU A 254 -7.82 -7.01 13.93
C LEU A 254 -8.55 -7.78 15.04
N ASP A 255 -9.87 -7.84 14.99
CA ASP A 255 -10.69 -8.51 15.96
C ASP A 255 -11.01 -9.95 15.55
N SER A 256 -11.06 -10.87 16.52
CA SER A 256 -11.34 -12.29 16.29
C SER A 256 -12.78 -12.54 15.82
N GLU A 257 -13.75 -11.75 16.28
CA GLU A 257 -15.14 -11.85 15.85
C GLU A 257 -15.28 -11.41 14.38
N ASP A 258 -14.60 -10.32 14.01
CA ASP A 258 -14.51 -9.87 12.62
C ASP A 258 -13.86 -10.93 11.72
N ALA A 259 -12.83 -11.63 12.22
CA ALA A 259 -12.20 -12.73 11.47
C ALA A 259 -13.17 -13.90 11.24
N ILE A 260 -14.01 -14.23 12.22
CA ILE A 260 -15.06 -15.24 12.08
C ILE A 260 -16.11 -14.81 11.04
N ILE A 261 -16.51 -13.54 11.04
CA ILE A 261 -17.44 -13.01 10.04
C ILE A 261 -16.77 -13.04 8.65
N ALA A 262 -15.53 -12.56 8.55
CA ALA A 262 -14.75 -12.55 7.32
C ALA A 262 -14.67 -13.93 6.66
N SER A 263 -14.51 -15.01 7.45
CA SER A 263 -14.46 -16.38 6.95
C SER A 263 -15.76 -16.85 6.25
N LYS A 264 -16.87 -16.16 6.48
CA LYS A 264 -18.20 -16.47 5.91
C LYS A 264 -18.51 -15.64 4.65
N THR A 265 -17.70 -14.64 4.33
CA THR A 265 -17.93 -13.74 3.17
C THR A 265 -17.47 -14.32 1.83
N GLY A 266 -16.84 -15.50 1.84
CA GLY A 266 -16.20 -16.09 0.65
C GLY A 266 -14.86 -15.41 0.30
N ALA A 267 -14.24 -14.72 1.22
CA ALA A 267 -12.86 -14.27 1.10
C ALA A 267 -11.89 -15.44 1.21
N ASP A 268 -10.78 -15.36 0.46
CA ASP A 268 -9.78 -16.43 0.39
C ASP A 268 -8.69 -16.28 1.46
N ALA A 269 -8.50 -15.06 1.98
CA ALA A 269 -7.52 -14.76 3.03
C ALA A 269 -7.87 -13.47 3.78
N ILE A 270 -7.23 -13.29 4.94
CA ILE A 270 -7.27 -12.03 5.71
C ILE A 270 -5.85 -11.53 5.96
N ILE A 271 -5.71 -10.21 6.10
CA ILE A 271 -4.49 -9.53 6.57
C ILE A 271 -4.86 -8.79 7.84
N CYS A 272 -4.22 -9.16 8.96
CA CYS A 272 -4.61 -8.67 10.28
C CYS A 272 -4.11 -7.27 10.57
N LEU A 273 -2.92 -6.88 10.10
CA LEU A 273 -2.29 -5.64 10.52
C LEU A 273 -1.71 -4.83 9.36
N LEU A 274 -1.70 -3.51 9.57
CA LEU A 274 -1.10 -2.53 8.70
C LEU A 274 -0.10 -1.67 9.44
N TYR A 275 1.13 -1.68 8.98
CA TYR A 275 2.21 -0.86 9.52
C TYR A 275 1.98 0.65 9.42
N THR A 276 1.12 1.09 8.52
CA THR A 276 0.97 2.50 8.15
C THR A 276 -0.47 2.96 8.09
N SER A 277 -1.44 2.16 8.61
CA SER A 277 -2.81 2.62 8.58
C SER A 277 -3.07 3.59 9.71
N ASP A 278 -3.61 4.71 9.35
CA ASP A 278 -4.12 5.71 10.25
C ASP A 278 -5.21 5.13 11.17
N ALA A 279 -5.93 4.14 10.68
CA ALA A 279 -7.02 3.48 11.38
C ALA A 279 -6.57 2.58 12.55
N ALA A 280 -5.36 2.03 12.52
CA ALA A 280 -4.87 1.20 13.62
C ALA A 280 -4.69 2.03 14.91
N ASP A 281 -4.24 3.28 14.80
CA ASP A 281 -4.10 4.18 15.95
C ASP A 281 -5.44 4.76 16.42
N ASP A 282 -6.42 4.91 15.53
CA ASP A 282 -7.75 5.46 15.87
C ASP A 282 -8.66 4.45 16.57
N ARG A 283 -8.50 3.14 16.33
CA ARG A 283 -9.32 2.09 16.97
C ARG A 283 -8.91 1.74 18.40
N MET A 284 -7.77 2.20 18.85
CA MET A 284 -7.27 1.98 20.22
C MET A 284 -7.77 3.05 21.22
N ARG A 285 -8.72 3.88 20.83
CA ARG A 285 -9.41 4.86 21.67
C ARG A 285 -10.90 4.57 21.77
#